data_8dd0704c2fbfab27b657694f92a632f5
#
_entry.id   8dd0704c2fbfab27b657694f92a632f5
#
_cell.length_a   1.000
_cell.length_b   1.000
_cell.length_c   1.000
_cell.angle_alpha   90.00
_cell.angle_beta   90.00
_cell.angle_gamma   90.00
#
_symmetry.space_group_name_H-M   'P 1'
#
loop_
_entity.id
_entity.type
_entity.pdbx_description
1 polymer ?
#
loop_
_entity_poly.entity_id
_entity_poly.type
_entity_poly.pdbx_seq_one_letter_code
_entity_poly.pdbx_strand_id
1 'polypeptide(L)'
;METKNKNKLIIYTFFGFFLLVGFITYDDYGVSIEEHTQLYSGVYWLNYIVNFFEIDFLKERVLQNLNSFAYYSDLPDPRIYNYYGPIFDVPTALIDVIFNIQKTSLYFQYRHFIVFLFFYLSSIVFFHLLLKRFDNFLISFFGTAMYIFSPRIYGDSFHNNKDIILLSFVVFSIFFAFKIFEKIKIKKILLFSLFAAIATSTRVMGLFLPISLIIFLYLEKLNDKSTSNIKYILLAIFSYLLFLFLHWPYLWESPISSFIEFISKS
;
A
#
# COMPACT_ATOMS: atom_id res chain seq x y z
N MET A 1 35.33 10.69 8.34
CA MET A 1 34.19 11.41 8.94
C MET A 1 33.54 12.37 7.92
N GLU A 2 34.31 13.08 7.16
CA GLU A 2 33.91 14.06 6.15
C GLU A 2 33.08 13.48 4.99
N THR A 3 33.52 12.36 4.39
CA THR A 3 32.79 11.66 3.32
C THR A 3 31.42 11.16 3.75
N LYS A 4 31.26 10.69 4.99
CA LYS A 4 29.98 10.24 5.54
C LYS A 4 28.97 11.39 5.70
N ASN A 5 29.46 12.57 6.10
CA ASN A 5 28.62 13.77 6.22
C ASN A 5 28.22 14.31 4.85
N LYS A 6 29.14 14.28 3.87
CA LYS A 6 28.85 14.66 2.49
C LYS A 6 27.76 13.76 1.86
N ASN A 7 27.86 12.45 2.04
CA ASN A 7 26.86 11.50 1.53
C ASN A 7 25.47 11.73 2.16
N LYS A 8 25.41 12.04 3.46
CA LYS A 8 24.15 12.41 4.12
C LYS A 8 23.54 13.68 3.54
N LEU A 9 24.34 14.71 3.32
CA LEU A 9 23.88 15.96 2.73
C LEU A 9 23.31 15.71 1.34
N ILE A 10 24.02 14.96 0.48
CA ILE A 10 23.58 14.65 -0.89
C ILE A 10 22.21 13.94 -0.86
N ILE A 11 22.04 12.92 -0.01
CA ILE A 11 20.79 12.16 0.00
C ILE A 11 19.62 12.96 0.57
N TYR A 12 19.85 13.80 1.59
CA TYR A 12 18.79 14.67 2.12
C TYR A 12 18.39 15.76 1.12
N THR A 13 19.35 16.34 0.41
CA THR A 13 19.07 17.33 -0.66
C THR A 13 18.30 16.66 -1.80
N PHE A 14 18.69 15.46 -2.21
CA PHE A 14 18.01 14.71 -3.26
C PHE A 14 16.54 14.39 -2.91
N PHE A 15 16.29 13.83 -1.74
CA PHE A 15 14.92 13.55 -1.31
C PHE A 15 14.12 14.80 -1.00
N GLY A 16 14.74 15.84 -0.44
CA GLY A 16 14.10 17.15 -0.24
C GLY A 16 13.66 17.78 -1.56
N PHE A 17 14.52 17.74 -2.57
CA PHE A 17 14.19 18.22 -3.92
C PHE A 17 13.09 17.37 -4.57
N PHE A 18 13.17 16.05 -4.45
CA PHE A 18 12.14 15.14 -4.97
C PHE A 18 10.77 15.40 -4.34
N LEU A 19 10.72 15.59 -3.01
CA LEU A 19 9.48 15.94 -2.31
C LEU A 19 8.92 17.29 -2.79
N LEU A 20 9.79 18.29 -2.96
CA LEU A 20 9.40 19.62 -3.45
C LEU A 20 8.81 19.54 -4.86
N VAL A 21 9.47 18.82 -5.78
CA VAL A 21 8.96 18.62 -7.14
C VAL A 21 7.59 17.96 -7.11
N GLY A 22 7.42 16.88 -6.35
CA GLY A 22 6.13 16.22 -6.24
C GLY A 22 5.04 17.12 -5.65
N PHE A 23 5.39 17.95 -4.66
CA PHE A 23 4.46 18.92 -4.09
C PHE A 23 4.07 20.04 -5.06
N ILE A 24 4.91 20.40 -6.01
CA ILE A 24 4.60 21.43 -7.02
C ILE A 24 3.77 20.84 -8.17
N THR A 25 3.96 19.54 -8.47
CA THR A 25 3.40 18.96 -9.70
C THR A 25 2.19 18.03 -9.50
N TYR A 26 1.80 17.72 -8.25
CA TYR A 26 0.73 16.73 -7.99
C TYR A 26 -0.64 17.13 -8.56
N ASP A 27 -0.93 18.41 -8.70
CA ASP A 27 -2.20 18.95 -9.22
C ASP A 27 -2.20 19.17 -10.75
N ASP A 28 -1.04 19.04 -11.40
CA ASP A 28 -0.91 19.10 -12.87
C ASP A 28 -1.38 17.82 -13.57
N TYR A 29 -1.53 16.71 -12.83
CA TYR A 29 -1.94 15.43 -13.38
C TYR A 29 -3.45 15.36 -13.57
N GLY A 30 -3.85 14.87 -14.76
CA GLY A 30 -5.25 14.60 -15.07
C GLY A 30 -5.79 13.37 -14.34
N VAL A 31 -7.11 13.27 -14.28
CA VAL A 31 -7.83 12.17 -13.65
C VAL A 31 -7.89 10.98 -14.61
N SER A 32 -7.48 9.80 -14.16
CA SER A 32 -7.62 8.56 -14.92
C SER A 32 -9.02 7.96 -14.79
N ILE A 33 -9.43 7.15 -15.76
CA ILE A 33 -10.76 6.49 -15.76
C ILE A 33 -10.93 5.62 -14.50
N GLU A 34 -9.85 4.96 -14.05
CA GLU A 34 -9.92 4.06 -12.90
C GLU A 34 -10.16 4.80 -11.58
N GLU A 35 -9.70 6.05 -11.44
CA GLU A 35 -9.83 6.82 -10.21
C GLU A 35 -11.29 7.08 -9.83
N HIS A 36 -12.17 7.29 -10.79
CA HIS A 36 -13.61 7.44 -10.52
C HIS A 36 -14.21 6.17 -9.90
N THR A 37 -13.86 5.01 -10.44
CA THR A 37 -14.33 3.72 -9.92
C THR A 37 -13.79 3.46 -8.51
N GLN A 38 -12.53 3.82 -8.26
CA GLN A 38 -11.88 3.66 -6.97
C GLN A 38 -12.45 4.61 -5.92
N LEU A 39 -12.72 5.87 -6.28
CA LEU A 39 -13.40 6.82 -5.44
C LEU A 39 -14.75 6.29 -4.97
N TYR A 40 -15.56 5.78 -5.91
CA TYR A 40 -16.86 5.18 -5.61
C TYR A 40 -16.73 3.92 -4.74
N SER A 41 -15.77 3.04 -5.05
CA SER A 41 -15.46 1.86 -4.22
C SER A 41 -15.09 2.25 -2.78
N GLY A 42 -14.34 3.33 -2.59
CA GLY A 42 -13.98 3.84 -1.27
C GLY A 42 -15.20 4.26 -0.45
N VAL A 43 -16.12 5.02 -1.05
CA VAL A 43 -17.37 5.45 -0.38
C VAL A 43 -18.28 4.25 -0.11
N TYR A 44 -18.38 3.29 -1.04
CA TYR A 44 -19.15 2.07 -0.87
C TYR A 44 -18.65 1.25 0.35
N TRP A 45 -17.35 0.99 0.43
CA TRP A 45 -16.76 0.25 1.56
C TRP A 45 -16.83 1.03 2.86
N LEU A 46 -16.69 2.35 2.82
CA LEU A 46 -16.89 3.20 3.99
C LEU A 46 -18.33 3.08 4.50
N ASN A 47 -19.33 3.10 3.60
CA ASN A 47 -20.73 2.90 3.96
C ASN A 47 -20.96 1.51 4.58
N TYR A 48 -20.37 0.46 3.99
CA TYR A 48 -20.44 -0.88 4.55
C TYR A 48 -19.89 -0.94 5.99
N ILE A 49 -18.68 -0.38 6.20
CA ILE A 49 -18.02 -0.34 7.52
C ILE A 49 -18.85 0.44 8.55
N VAL A 50 -19.35 1.62 8.16
CA VAL A 50 -20.15 2.49 9.03
C VAL A 50 -21.45 1.80 9.45
N ASN A 51 -22.11 1.06 8.56
CA ASN A 51 -23.31 0.30 8.88
C ASN A 51 -23.00 -0.94 9.72
N PHE A 52 -21.91 -1.65 9.43
CA PHE A 52 -21.49 -2.84 10.17
C PHE A 52 -21.17 -2.54 11.65
N PHE A 53 -20.52 -1.40 11.92
CA PHE A 53 -20.18 -0.97 13.28
C PHE A 53 -21.21 -0.01 13.89
N GLU A 54 -22.34 0.25 13.20
CA GLU A 54 -23.41 1.15 13.66
C GLU A 54 -22.91 2.55 14.04
N ILE A 55 -22.03 3.15 13.21
CA ILE A 55 -21.44 4.47 13.47
C ILE A 55 -22.41 5.57 13.02
N ASP A 56 -23.43 5.86 13.82
CA ASP A 56 -24.58 6.70 13.43
C ASP A 56 -24.20 8.12 13.01
N PHE A 57 -23.21 8.74 13.63
CA PHE A 57 -22.81 10.12 13.31
C PHE A 57 -22.20 10.29 11.90
N LEU A 58 -21.79 9.20 11.24
CA LEU A 58 -21.27 9.20 9.87
C LEU A 58 -22.29 8.76 8.82
N LYS A 59 -23.33 8.01 9.21
CA LYS A 59 -24.28 7.37 8.28
C LYS A 59 -24.86 8.36 7.25
N GLU A 60 -25.43 9.46 7.71
CA GLU A 60 -26.08 10.44 6.81
C GLU A 60 -25.09 11.05 5.82
N ARG A 61 -23.89 11.43 6.28
CA ARG A 61 -22.86 12.04 5.44
C ARG A 61 -22.32 11.07 4.39
N VAL A 62 -22.12 9.82 4.78
CA VAL A 62 -21.66 8.77 3.86
C VAL A 62 -22.72 8.47 2.81
N LEU A 63 -24.00 8.39 3.19
CA LEU A 63 -25.12 8.20 2.26
C LEU A 63 -25.25 9.37 1.28
N GLN A 64 -25.08 10.62 1.74
CA GLN A 64 -25.08 11.80 0.87
C GLN A 64 -23.96 11.71 -0.17
N ASN A 65 -22.74 11.34 0.24
CA ASN A 65 -21.64 11.13 -0.68
C ASN A 65 -21.93 9.98 -1.67
N LEU A 66 -22.39 8.83 -1.19
CA LEU A 66 -22.72 7.69 -2.04
C LEU A 66 -23.77 8.04 -3.10
N ASN A 67 -24.82 8.76 -2.70
CA ASN A 67 -25.88 9.20 -3.59
C ASN A 67 -25.42 10.25 -4.62
N SER A 68 -24.43 11.07 -4.27
CA SER A 68 -23.86 12.03 -5.22
C SER A 68 -23.13 11.34 -6.37
N PHE A 69 -22.53 10.16 -6.14
CA PHE A 69 -21.90 9.35 -7.17
C PHE A 69 -22.88 8.52 -8.01
N ALA A 70 -24.06 8.21 -7.49
CA ALA A 70 -25.11 7.53 -8.26
C ALA A 70 -25.58 8.33 -9.49
N TYR A 71 -25.23 9.61 -9.58
CA TYR A 71 -25.45 10.45 -10.76
C TYR A 71 -24.57 10.10 -11.97
N TYR A 72 -23.49 9.34 -11.78
CA TYR A 72 -22.68 8.82 -12.87
C TYR A 72 -23.23 7.46 -13.34
N SER A 73 -24.29 7.52 -14.17
CA SER A 73 -24.93 6.32 -14.75
C SER A 73 -23.98 5.41 -15.52
N ASP A 74 -22.81 5.94 -15.90
CA ASP A 74 -21.80 5.25 -16.71
C ASP A 74 -20.69 4.60 -15.91
N LEU A 75 -20.68 4.74 -14.55
CA LEU A 75 -19.72 4.03 -13.73
C LEU A 75 -20.13 2.56 -13.58
N PRO A 76 -19.17 1.64 -13.73
CA PRO A 76 -19.45 0.23 -13.54
C PRO A 76 -19.95 -0.03 -12.10
N ASP A 77 -20.88 -0.99 -11.97
CA ASP A 77 -21.41 -1.38 -10.65
C ASP A 77 -20.24 -1.70 -9.71
N PRO A 78 -20.11 -0.99 -8.58
CA PRO A 78 -19.00 -1.19 -7.65
C PRO A 78 -18.93 -2.62 -7.13
N ARG A 79 -20.04 -3.37 -7.11
CA ARG A 79 -20.07 -4.79 -6.74
C ARG A 79 -19.24 -5.66 -7.68
N ILE A 80 -19.02 -5.24 -8.92
CA ILE A 80 -18.20 -5.97 -9.89
C ILE A 80 -16.70 -5.81 -9.58
N TYR A 81 -16.29 -4.65 -9.04
CA TYR A 81 -14.88 -4.26 -8.81
C TYR A 81 -14.49 -4.21 -7.32
N ASN A 82 -15.41 -4.51 -6.42
CA ASN A 82 -15.22 -4.37 -4.97
C ASN A 82 -14.43 -5.48 -4.30
N TYR A 83 -13.89 -6.41 -5.05
CA TYR A 83 -13.10 -7.51 -4.49
C TYR A 83 -11.67 -7.10 -4.10
N TYR A 84 -11.21 -5.90 -4.45
CA TYR A 84 -9.91 -5.36 -4.00
C TYR A 84 -9.99 -4.79 -2.59
N GLY A 85 -8.86 -4.86 -1.86
CA GLY A 85 -8.76 -4.28 -0.52
C GLY A 85 -8.74 -2.75 -0.56
N PRO A 86 -9.65 -2.08 0.16
CA PRO A 86 -9.85 -0.63 0.09
C PRO A 86 -8.91 0.17 1.01
N ILE A 87 -7.67 -0.29 1.22
CA ILE A 87 -6.73 0.32 2.17
C ILE A 87 -6.37 1.78 1.85
N PHE A 88 -6.42 2.15 0.59
CA PHE A 88 -6.24 3.54 0.14
C PHE A 88 -7.58 4.26 0.05
N ASP A 89 -8.59 3.58 -0.52
CA ASP A 89 -9.85 4.21 -0.93
C ASP A 89 -10.73 4.57 0.27
N VAL A 90 -10.83 3.70 1.29
CA VAL A 90 -11.64 3.97 2.50
C VAL A 90 -11.10 5.12 3.34
N PRO A 91 -9.80 5.21 3.69
CA PRO A 91 -9.27 6.35 4.41
C PRO A 91 -9.46 7.67 3.66
N THR A 92 -9.29 7.67 2.34
CA THR A 92 -9.49 8.88 1.55
C THR A 92 -10.98 9.26 1.45
N ALA A 93 -11.89 8.31 1.30
CA ALA A 93 -13.33 8.56 1.38
C ALA A 93 -13.76 9.09 2.76
N LEU A 94 -13.14 8.61 3.84
CA LEU A 94 -13.37 9.14 5.19
C LEU A 94 -12.92 10.60 5.31
N ILE A 95 -11.81 10.98 4.69
CA ILE A 95 -11.36 12.38 4.61
C ILE A 95 -12.41 13.23 3.89
N ASP A 96 -12.96 12.77 2.75
CA ASP A 96 -14.02 13.48 2.03
C ASP A 96 -15.23 13.76 2.93
N VAL A 97 -15.67 12.76 3.67
CA VAL A 97 -16.84 12.84 4.56
C VAL A 97 -16.58 13.77 5.75
N ILE A 98 -15.40 13.66 6.39
CA ILE A 98 -15.06 14.48 7.58
C ILE A 98 -14.93 15.95 7.20
N PHE A 99 -14.22 16.26 6.11
CA PHE A 99 -13.95 17.62 5.67
C PHE A 99 -15.04 18.18 4.74
N ASN A 100 -16.11 17.40 4.47
CA ASN A 100 -17.21 17.79 3.58
C ASN A 100 -16.71 18.33 2.24
N ILE A 101 -15.80 17.60 1.60
CA ILE A 101 -15.23 17.98 0.31
C ILE A 101 -16.32 17.81 -0.75
N GLN A 102 -16.71 18.90 -1.42
CA GLN A 102 -17.78 18.89 -2.45
C GLN A 102 -17.25 19.22 -3.85
N LYS A 103 -16.04 19.78 -3.94
CA LYS A 103 -15.43 20.11 -5.24
C LYS A 103 -14.79 18.87 -5.85
N THR A 104 -15.26 18.49 -7.04
CA THR A 104 -14.76 17.32 -7.77
C THR A 104 -13.24 17.35 -7.97
N SER A 105 -12.66 18.50 -8.30
CA SER A 105 -11.20 18.62 -8.47
C SER A 105 -10.44 18.31 -7.19
N LEU A 106 -10.93 18.72 -6.01
CA LEU A 106 -10.29 18.47 -4.74
C LEU A 106 -10.26 16.98 -4.38
N TYR A 107 -11.30 16.20 -4.78
CA TYR A 107 -11.31 14.76 -4.56
C TYR A 107 -10.08 14.06 -5.14
N PHE A 108 -9.63 14.48 -6.32
CA PHE A 108 -8.51 13.87 -7.02
C PHE A 108 -7.17 14.48 -6.60
N GLN A 109 -7.09 15.81 -6.50
CA GLN A 109 -5.83 16.50 -6.21
C GLN A 109 -5.14 16.02 -4.93
N TYR A 110 -5.85 15.96 -3.79
CA TYR A 110 -5.20 15.50 -2.57
C TYR A 110 -4.90 13.98 -2.60
N ARG A 111 -5.69 13.18 -3.34
CA ARG A 111 -5.39 11.75 -3.55
C ARG A 111 -4.11 11.57 -4.36
N HIS A 112 -3.91 12.37 -5.40
CA HIS A 112 -2.65 12.37 -6.15
C HIS A 112 -1.47 12.65 -5.23
N PHE A 113 -1.58 13.63 -4.35
CA PHE A 113 -0.52 13.92 -3.38
C PHE A 113 -0.28 12.74 -2.40
N ILE A 114 -1.33 12.08 -1.92
CA ILE A 114 -1.20 10.92 -1.03
C ILE A 114 -0.53 9.74 -1.76
N VAL A 115 -0.91 9.44 -3.01
CA VAL A 115 -0.25 8.40 -3.83
C VAL A 115 1.24 8.71 -3.98
N PHE A 116 1.55 9.96 -4.32
CA PHE A 116 2.94 10.42 -4.39
C PHE A 116 3.69 10.27 -3.07
N LEU A 117 3.07 10.55 -1.93
CA LEU A 117 3.70 10.36 -0.62
C LEU A 117 4.03 8.88 -0.34
N PHE A 118 3.18 7.93 -0.72
CA PHE A 118 3.50 6.51 -0.63
C PHE A 118 4.70 6.15 -1.49
N PHE A 119 4.75 6.63 -2.72
CA PHE A 119 5.90 6.44 -3.61
C PHE A 119 7.17 7.07 -3.04
N TYR A 120 7.09 8.30 -2.55
CA TYR A 120 8.19 9.00 -1.91
C TYR A 120 8.76 8.21 -0.72
N LEU A 121 7.91 7.75 0.19
CA LEU A 121 8.32 6.95 1.35
C LEU A 121 8.92 5.62 0.92
N SER A 122 8.34 4.95 -0.07
CA SER A 122 8.89 3.70 -0.62
C SER A 122 10.26 3.92 -1.25
N SER A 123 10.49 5.06 -1.90
CA SER A 123 11.78 5.41 -2.50
C SER A 123 12.88 5.61 -1.45
N ILE A 124 12.55 6.21 -0.30
CA ILE A 124 13.47 6.32 0.84
C ILE A 124 13.82 4.93 1.37
N VAL A 125 12.81 4.07 1.55
CA VAL A 125 13.03 2.69 2.04
C VAL A 125 13.83 1.88 1.03
N PHE A 126 13.58 2.06 -0.27
CA PHE A 126 14.32 1.41 -1.34
C PHE A 126 15.80 1.80 -1.35
N PHE A 127 16.12 3.10 -1.14
CA PHE A 127 17.50 3.54 -0.95
C PHE A 127 18.19 2.79 0.20
N HIS A 128 17.52 2.70 1.35
CA HIS A 128 18.07 1.98 2.50
C HIS A 128 18.23 0.48 2.25
N LEU A 129 17.33 -0.13 1.47
CA LEU A 129 17.41 -1.52 1.05
C LEU A 129 18.65 -1.76 0.18
N LEU A 130 18.87 -0.90 -0.82
CA LEU A 130 20.05 -0.98 -1.69
C LEU A 130 21.33 -0.73 -0.91
N LEU A 131 21.37 0.29 -0.04
CA LEU A 131 22.54 0.59 0.77
C LEU A 131 22.91 -0.60 1.66
N LYS A 132 21.92 -1.28 2.21
CA LYS A 132 22.13 -2.49 3.01
C LYS A 132 22.61 -3.68 2.18
N ARG A 133 22.12 -3.82 0.94
CA ARG A 133 22.46 -4.92 0.06
C ARG A 133 23.85 -4.81 -0.54
N PHE A 134 24.26 -3.61 -0.92
CA PHE A 134 25.48 -3.35 -1.68
C PHE A 134 26.59 -2.70 -0.86
N ASP A 135 26.28 -2.17 0.32
CA ASP A 135 27.18 -1.38 1.17
C ASP A 135 27.97 -0.28 0.40
N ASN A 136 27.33 0.27 -0.63
CA ASN A 136 27.92 1.26 -1.51
C ASN A 136 26.92 2.41 -1.76
N PHE A 137 27.32 3.62 -1.38
CA PHE A 137 26.49 4.81 -1.49
C PHE A 137 26.12 5.13 -2.95
N LEU A 138 27.07 5.07 -3.87
CA LEU A 138 26.83 5.45 -5.27
C LEU A 138 25.89 4.47 -5.96
N ILE A 139 26.08 3.17 -5.75
CA ILE A 139 25.16 2.14 -6.29
C ILE A 139 23.76 2.35 -5.74
N SER A 140 23.63 2.65 -4.46
CA SER A 140 22.34 2.86 -3.81
C SER A 140 21.67 4.14 -4.30
N PHE A 141 22.44 5.21 -4.48
CA PHE A 141 21.95 6.48 -4.98
C PHE A 141 21.46 6.36 -6.43
N PHE A 142 22.30 5.84 -7.33
CA PHE A 142 21.91 5.69 -8.73
C PHE A 142 20.80 4.67 -8.93
N GLY A 143 20.79 3.54 -8.19
CA GLY A 143 19.70 2.57 -8.23
C GLY A 143 18.36 3.19 -7.80
N THR A 144 18.38 4.04 -6.75
CA THR A 144 17.18 4.76 -6.30
C THR A 144 16.77 5.84 -7.31
N ALA A 145 17.72 6.56 -7.89
CA ALA A 145 17.43 7.53 -8.94
C ALA A 145 16.79 6.85 -10.16
N MET A 146 17.28 5.69 -10.59
CA MET A 146 16.66 4.91 -11.68
C MET A 146 15.23 4.46 -11.32
N TYR A 147 14.99 4.06 -10.07
CA TYR A 147 13.66 3.70 -9.60
C TYR A 147 12.70 4.90 -9.65
N ILE A 148 13.13 6.07 -9.13
CA ILE A 148 12.32 7.29 -9.10
C ILE A 148 12.07 7.83 -10.51
N PHE A 149 13.11 7.92 -11.36
CA PHE A 149 13.03 8.52 -12.68
C PHE A 149 12.64 7.53 -13.79
N SER A 150 12.22 6.30 -13.44
CA SER A 150 11.58 5.42 -14.41
C SER A 150 10.31 6.11 -14.95
N PRO A 151 10.21 6.41 -16.26
CA PRO A 151 9.14 7.28 -16.77
C PRO A 151 7.74 6.80 -16.46
N ARG A 152 7.52 5.49 -16.52
CA ARG A 152 6.22 4.90 -16.20
C ARG A 152 5.92 4.99 -14.71
N ILE A 153 6.88 4.60 -13.85
CA ILE A 153 6.66 4.63 -12.39
C ILE A 153 6.45 6.06 -11.91
N TYR A 154 7.23 7.02 -12.43
CA TYR A 154 7.09 8.43 -12.06
C TYR A 154 5.73 8.99 -12.52
N GLY A 155 5.33 8.73 -13.78
CA GLY A 155 4.04 9.15 -14.28
C GLY A 155 2.87 8.59 -13.47
N ASP A 156 2.90 7.28 -13.19
CA ASP A 156 1.88 6.59 -12.39
C ASP A 156 1.87 7.02 -10.91
N SER A 157 2.97 7.60 -10.40
CA SER A 157 3.15 7.89 -8.98
C SER A 157 2.20 8.96 -8.41
N PHE A 158 1.43 9.62 -9.24
CA PHE A 158 0.45 10.61 -8.81
C PHE A 158 -0.99 10.08 -8.88
N HIS A 159 -1.38 9.36 -9.93
CA HIS A 159 -2.77 8.99 -10.18
C HIS A 159 -3.07 7.48 -10.06
N ASN A 160 -2.06 6.60 -10.12
CA ASN A 160 -2.30 5.16 -10.03
C ASN A 160 -2.25 4.67 -8.57
N ASN A 161 -3.37 4.84 -7.87
CA ASN A 161 -3.50 4.47 -6.46
C ASN A 161 -3.58 2.95 -6.20
N LYS A 162 -3.55 2.08 -7.22
CA LYS A 162 -3.43 0.63 -7.06
C LYS A 162 -1.99 0.17 -7.21
N ASP A 163 -1.39 0.39 -8.38
CA ASP A 163 -0.08 -0.20 -8.67
C ASP A 163 1.05 0.49 -7.89
N ILE A 164 0.94 1.80 -7.65
CA ILE A 164 1.91 2.53 -6.82
C ILE A 164 1.77 2.16 -5.34
N ILE A 165 0.56 1.97 -4.84
CA ILE A 165 0.33 1.50 -3.48
C ILE A 165 0.86 0.07 -3.32
N LEU A 166 0.55 -0.84 -4.26
CA LEU A 166 1.14 -2.18 -4.30
C LEU A 166 2.68 -2.11 -4.27
N LEU A 167 3.29 -1.36 -5.19
CA LEU A 167 4.74 -1.22 -5.31
C LEU A 167 5.36 -0.73 -3.99
N SER A 168 4.73 0.24 -3.34
CA SER A 168 5.18 0.79 -2.07
C SER A 168 5.16 -0.26 -0.96
N PHE A 169 4.07 -1.02 -0.83
CA PHE A 169 3.95 -2.07 0.19
C PHE A 169 4.82 -3.29 -0.11
N VAL A 170 5.09 -3.60 -1.39
CA VAL A 170 6.10 -4.59 -1.78
C VAL A 170 7.48 -4.17 -1.29
N VAL A 171 7.89 -2.93 -1.53
CA VAL A 171 9.19 -2.40 -1.06
C VAL A 171 9.29 -2.45 0.46
N PHE A 172 8.24 -2.03 1.19
CA PHE A 172 8.20 -2.11 2.65
C PHE A 172 8.30 -3.56 3.15
N SER A 173 7.57 -4.48 2.53
CA SER A 173 7.61 -5.90 2.89
C SER A 173 9.00 -6.48 2.69
N ILE A 174 9.62 -6.25 1.53
CA ILE A 174 10.98 -6.73 1.23
C ILE A 174 11.98 -6.16 2.24
N PHE A 175 11.88 -4.89 2.59
CA PHE A 175 12.75 -4.28 3.61
C PHE A 175 12.64 -4.99 4.96
N PHE A 176 11.41 -5.31 5.41
CA PHE A 176 11.24 -6.04 6.66
C PHE A 176 11.64 -7.51 6.56
N ALA A 177 11.48 -8.17 5.40
CA ALA A 177 12.03 -9.49 5.16
C ALA A 177 13.56 -9.51 5.36
N PHE A 178 14.30 -8.58 4.76
CA PHE A 178 15.73 -8.45 4.99
C PHE A 178 16.09 -8.20 6.45
N LYS A 179 15.28 -7.41 7.16
CA LYS A 179 15.47 -7.18 8.60
C LYS A 179 15.19 -8.44 9.44
N ILE A 180 14.27 -9.32 9.02
CA ILE A 180 14.00 -10.61 9.66
C ILE A 180 15.23 -11.52 9.48
N PHE A 181 15.78 -11.60 8.27
CA PHE A 181 16.94 -12.44 7.96
C PHE A 181 18.18 -12.05 8.76
N GLU A 182 18.37 -10.76 9.11
CA GLU A 182 19.49 -10.35 9.97
C GLU A 182 19.30 -10.80 11.42
N LYS A 183 18.11 -10.64 11.95
CA LYS A 183 17.75 -11.01 13.31
C LYS A 183 16.24 -11.13 13.41
N ILE A 184 15.75 -12.32 13.67
CA ILE A 184 14.34 -12.58 13.87
C ILE A 184 13.83 -11.83 15.13
N LYS A 185 12.82 -10.99 14.94
CA LYS A 185 12.11 -10.28 16.02
C LYS A 185 10.62 -10.25 15.68
N ILE A 186 9.77 -10.46 16.68
CA ILE A 186 8.30 -10.45 16.55
C ILE A 186 7.81 -9.19 15.82
N LYS A 187 8.25 -8.00 16.27
CA LYS A 187 7.87 -6.72 15.65
C LYS A 187 8.14 -6.68 14.14
N LYS A 188 9.25 -7.26 13.68
CA LYS A 188 9.59 -7.26 12.25
C LYS A 188 8.69 -8.21 11.45
N ILE A 189 8.33 -9.36 12.04
CA ILE A 189 7.38 -10.32 11.45
C ILE A 189 6.01 -9.66 11.34
N LEU A 190 5.52 -8.99 12.39
CA LEU A 190 4.24 -8.29 12.37
C LEU A 190 4.19 -7.19 11.30
N LEU A 191 5.25 -6.37 11.19
CA LEU A 191 5.32 -5.31 10.16
C LEU A 191 5.40 -5.88 8.75
N PHE A 192 6.18 -6.95 8.55
CA PHE A 192 6.20 -7.67 7.28
C PHE A 192 4.80 -8.20 6.93
N SER A 193 4.16 -8.89 7.87
CA SER A 193 2.84 -9.49 7.67
C SER A 193 1.76 -8.45 7.35
N LEU A 194 1.80 -7.30 8.04
CA LEU A 194 0.90 -6.17 7.76
C LEU A 194 1.08 -5.66 6.32
N PHE A 195 2.31 -5.35 5.93
CA PHE A 195 2.56 -4.80 4.59
C PHE A 195 2.31 -5.82 3.48
N ALA A 196 2.64 -7.10 3.71
CA ALA A 196 2.35 -8.17 2.77
C ALA A 196 0.83 -8.41 2.63
N ALA A 197 0.07 -8.32 3.72
CA ALA A 197 -1.39 -8.42 3.69
C ALA A 197 -2.03 -7.29 2.88
N ILE A 198 -1.57 -6.05 3.07
CA ILE A 198 -2.01 -4.89 2.28
C ILE A 198 -1.66 -5.06 0.80
N ALA A 199 -0.43 -5.47 0.48
CA ALA A 199 -0.03 -5.73 -0.90
C ALA A 199 -0.91 -6.81 -1.56
N THR A 200 -1.25 -7.88 -0.83
CA THR A 200 -2.11 -8.98 -1.33
C THR A 200 -3.52 -8.51 -1.61
N SER A 201 -4.12 -7.72 -0.72
CA SER A 201 -5.48 -7.20 -0.92
C SER A 201 -5.56 -6.21 -2.08
N THR A 202 -4.47 -5.47 -2.34
CA THR A 202 -4.39 -4.53 -3.47
C THR A 202 -4.29 -5.25 -4.82
N ARG A 203 -3.49 -6.31 -4.89
CA ARG A 203 -3.34 -7.18 -6.08
C ARG A 203 -2.91 -8.58 -5.66
N VAL A 204 -3.42 -9.61 -6.33
CA VAL A 204 -3.10 -11.02 -6.04
C VAL A 204 -1.58 -11.31 -6.07
N MET A 205 -0.82 -10.56 -6.84
CA MET A 205 0.65 -10.64 -6.90
C MET A 205 1.32 -10.43 -5.53
N GLY A 206 0.68 -9.72 -4.60
CA GLY A 206 1.15 -9.58 -3.22
C GLY A 206 1.30 -10.90 -2.46
N LEU A 207 0.58 -11.97 -2.87
CA LEU A 207 0.69 -13.32 -2.29
C LEU A 207 2.11 -13.90 -2.37
N PHE A 208 2.92 -13.51 -3.35
CA PHE A 208 4.30 -13.97 -3.44
C PHE A 208 5.15 -13.56 -2.23
N LEU A 209 4.81 -12.48 -1.55
CA LEU A 209 5.56 -11.99 -0.40
C LEU A 209 5.52 -12.95 0.80
N PRO A 210 4.33 -13.30 1.36
CA PRO A 210 4.25 -14.22 2.48
C PRO A 210 4.74 -15.62 2.11
N ILE A 211 4.45 -16.09 0.90
CA ILE A 211 4.92 -17.39 0.42
C ILE A 211 6.45 -17.44 0.41
N SER A 212 7.10 -16.42 -0.15
CA SER A 212 8.55 -16.32 -0.20
C SER A 212 9.19 -16.28 1.19
N LEU A 213 8.61 -15.52 2.13
CA LEU A 213 9.10 -15.48 3.51
C LEU A 213 8.99 -16.84 4.20
N ILE A 214 7.83 -17.52 4.05
CA ILE A 214 7.58 -18.83 4.66
C ILE A 214 8.58 -19.87 4.12
N ILE A 215 8.78 -19.91 2.79
CA ILE A 215 9.76 -20.81 2.16
C ILE A 215 11.15 -20.54 2.72
N PHE A 216 11.56 -19.26 2.80
CA PHE A 216 12.88 -18.91 3.32
C PHE A 216 13.06 -19.31 4.78
N LEU A 217 12.11 -19.01 5.66
CA LEU A 217 12.17 -19.41 7.08
C LEU A 217 12.19 -20.93 7.24
N TYR A 218 11.49 -21.65 6.36
CA TYR A 218 11.49 -23.11 6.36
C TYR A 218 12.86 -23.68 5.95
N LEU A 219 13.47 -23.14 4.89
CA LEU A 219 14.82 -23.54 4.44
C LEU A 219 15.88 -23.24 5.51
N GLU A 220 15.79 -22.07 6.16
CA GLU A 220 16.69 -21.73 7.27
C GLU A 220 16.54 -22.69 8.45
N LYS A 221 15.30 -23.11 8.77
CA LYS A 221 15.05 -24.15 9.79
C LYS A 221 15.72 -25.49 9.43
N LEU A 222 15.66 -25.91 8.18
CA LEU A 222 16.28 -27.17 7.74
C LEU A 222 17.80 -27.16 7.93
N ASN A 223 18.44 -26.00 7.72
CA ASN A 223 19.87 -25.84 7.88
C ASN A 223 20.32 -25.85 9.36
N ASP A 224 19.58 -25.13 10.22
CA ASP A 224 19.97 -24.92 11.64
C ASP A 224 19.41 -25.97 12.61
N LYS A 225 18.49 -26.84 12.17
CA LYS A 225 17.78 -27.83 13.02
C LYS A 225 17.12 -27.21 14.26
N SER A 226 16.91 -25.90 14.28
CA SER A 226 16.33 -25.16 15.40
C SER A 226 14.81 -25.25 15.41
N THR A 227 14.22 -25.65 16.54
CA THR A 227 12.75 -25.66 16.75
C THR A 227 12.14 -24.28 16.86
N SER A 228 12.98 -23.25 17.10
CA SER A 228 12.51 -21.87 17.27
C SER A 228 11.89 -21.28 15.99
N ASN A 229 12.33 -21.73 14.83
CA ASN A 229 11.87 -21.17 13.54
C ASN A 229 10.43 -21.55 13.21
N ILE A 230 9.89 -22.70 13.70
CA ILE A 230 8.51 -23.07 13.45
C ILE A 230 7.52 -22.10 14.11
N LYS A 231 7.85 -21.63 15.31
CA LYS A 231 7.05 -20.62 16.04
C LYS A 231 6.96 -19.31 15.24
N TYR A 232 8.04 -18.90 14.60
CA TYR A 232 8.08 -17.68 13.79
C TYR A 232 7.36 -17.84 12.46
N ILE A 233 7.39 -19.03 11.85
CA ILE A 233 6.59 -19.36 10.67
C ILE A 233 5.09 -19.29 11.01
N LEU A 234 4.67 -19.95 12.09
CA LEU A 234 3.28 -19.91 12.54
C LEU A 234 2.83 -18.48 12.88
N LEU A 235 3.69 -17.69 13.53
CA LEU A 235 3.42 -16.29 13.81
C LEU A 235 3.26 -15.47 12.52
N ALA A 236 4.11 -15.69 11.52
CA ALA A 236 4.02 -14.98 10.24
C ALA A 236 2.72 -15.32 9.51
N ILE A 237 2.34 -16.59 9.46
CA ILE A 237 1.08 -17.04 8.83
C ILE A 237 -0.12 -16.45 9.59
N PHE A 238 -0.16 -16.61 10.91
CA PHE A 238 -1.27 -16.12 11.71
C PHE A 238 -1.45 -14.60 11.60
N SER A 239 -0.36 -13.85 11.79
CA SER A 239 -0.42 -12.38 11.71
C SER A 239 -0.77 -11.89 10.31
N TYR A 240 -0.27 -12.55 9.26
CA TYR A 240 -0.64 -12.22 7.88
C TYR A 240 -2.14 -12.42 7.63
N LEU A 241 -2.69 -13.59 8.00
CA LEU A 241 -4.13 -13.88 7.83
C LEU A 241 -5.00 -12.93 8.67
N LEU A 242 -4.57 -12.65 9.90
CA LEU A 242 -5.25 -11.70 10.79
C LEU A 242 -5.31 -10.30 10.17
N PHE A 243 -4.17 -9.77 9.72
CA PHE A 243 -4.14 -8.45 9.10
C PHE A 243 -4.93 -8.42 7.80
N LEU A 244 -4.85 -9.47 6.98
CA LEU A 244 -5.61 -9.59 5.74
C LEU A 244 -7.11 -9.48 6.02
N PHE A 245 -7.62 -10.22 6.99
CA PHE A 245 -9.02 -10.19 7.39
C PHE A 245 -9.43 -8.82 7.97
N LEU A 246 -8.63 -8.25 8.85
CA LEU A 246 -9.00 -7.02 9.57
C LEU A 246 -9.19 -5.81 8.66
N HIS A 247 -8.32 -5.63 7.64
CA HIS A 247 -8.39 -4.44 6.79
C HIS A 247 -9.18 -4.61 5.48
N TRP A 248 -9.70 -5.84 5.22
CA TRP A 248 -10.37 -6.16 3.97
C TRP A 248 -11.82 -6.61 4.20
N PRO A 249 -12.80 -5.67 4.21
CA PRO A 249 -14.20 -5.95 4.53
C PRO A 249 -14.85 -6.99 3.62
N TYR A 250 -14.36 -7.13 2.38
CA TYR A 250 -14.83 -8.17 1.44
C TYR A 250 -14.72 -9.60 1.99
N LEU A 251 -13.80 -9.83 2.94
CA LEU A 251 -13.61 -11.13 3.57
C LEU A 251 -14.50 -11.36 4.81
N TRP A 252 -15.19 -10.34 5.33
CA TRP A 252 -15.85 -10.45 6.64
C TRP A 252 -17.04 -11.38 6.66
N GLU A 253 -17.82 -11.47 5.57
CA GLU A 253 -19.00 -12.35 5.50
C GLU A 253 -18.64 -13.81 5.17
N SER A 254 -17.71 -14.01 4.23
CA SER A 254 -17.36 -15.35 3.73
C SER A 254 -15.87 -15.44 3.36
N PRO A 255 -14.94 -15.51 4.34
CA PRO A 255 -13.51 -15.33 4.12
C PRO A 255 -12.91 -16.24 3.05
N ILE A 256 -13.27 -17.52 3.05
CA ILE A 256 -12.68 -18.52 2.14
C ILE A 256 -13.23 -18.35 0.71
N SER A 257 -14.56 -18.28 0.56
CA SER A 257 -15.18 -18.15 -0.77
C SER A 257 -14.82 -16.82 -1.43
N SER A 258 -14.85 -15.70 -0.67
CA SER A 258 -14.45 -14.39 -1.17
C SER A 258 -12.98 -14.36 -1.59
N PHE A 259 -12.09 -15.03 -0.85
CA PHE A 259 -10.68 -15.08 -1.22
C PHE A 259 -10.41 -15.91 -2.48
N ILE A 260 -11.13 -17.05 -2.64
CA ILE A 260 -11.06 -17.86 -3.87
C ILE A 260 -11.61 -17.07 -5.07
N GLU A 261 -12.71 -16.35 -4.88
CA GLU A 261 -13.29 -15.49 -5.92
C GLU A 261 -12.33 -14.38 -6.34
N PHE A 262 -11.68 -13.73 -5.36
CA PHE A 262 -10.63 -12.74 -5.64
C PHE A 262 -9.51 -13.32 -6.51
N ILE A 263 -8.97 -14.48 -6.17
CA ILE A 263 -7.92 -15.13 -6.97
C ILE A 263 -8.40 -15.46 -8.38
N SER A 264 -9.65 -15.88 -8.53
CA SER A 264 -10.19 -16.27 -9.85
C SER A 264 -10.47 -15.08 -10.77
N LYS A 265 -10.70 -13.89 -10.22
CA LYS A 265 -11.01 -12.65 -10.95
C LYS A 265 -9.80 -11.72 -11.15
N SER A 266 -8.69 -11.99 -10.46
CA SER A 266 -7.44 -11.22 -10.53
C SER A 266 -6.46 -11.84 -11.51
#